data_5bd5cfefa9ddc00028ea62700c69f893
#
_entry.id   5bd5cfefa9ddc00028ea62700c69f893
#
_cell.length_a   1.000
_cell.length_b   1.000
_cell.length_c   1.000
_cell.angle_alpha   90.00
_cell.angle_beta   90.00
_cell.angle_gamma   90.00
#
_symmetry.space_group_name_H-M   'P 1'
#
loop_
_entity.id
_entity.type
_entity.pdbx_description
1 polymer ?
#
loop_
_entity_poly.entity_id
_entity_poly.type
_entity_poly.pdbx_seq_one_letter_code
_entity_poly.pdbx_strand_id
1 'polypeptide(L)'
;MKAARIALAAAVVAAIAVTASFAVGSKEKAPAISYTLLDGTKQTSAEALKGKVVLVNFWATSCTTCVKEMPELVATHQKYKDKGFETLAVAMSYDPPAYVASFAESRQLPFKVAIDNTGEIARQYG
;
A
#
# COMPACT_ATOMS: atom_id res chain seq x y z
N MET A 1 -13.01 -16.91 50.63
CA MET A 1 -13.69 -17.01 49.32
C MET A 1 -13.73 -15.69 48.52
N LYS A 2 -13.97 -14.54 49.14
CA LYS A 2 -14.02 -13.24 48.44
C LYS A 2 -12.65 -12.77 47.91
N ALA A 3 -11.57 -12.95 48.68
CA ALA A 3 -10.19 -12.57 48.26
C ALA A 3 -9.68 -13.37 47.06
N ALA A 4 -9.98 -14.68 47.00
CA ALA A 4 -9.59 -15.51 45.85
C ALA A 4 -10.34 -15.12 44.56
N ARG A 5 -11.58 -14.69 44.64
CA ARG A 5 -12.36 -14.21 43.48
C ARG A 5 -11.86 -12.88 42.97
N ILE A 6 -11.40 -11.99 43.84
CA ILE A 6 -10.81 -10.69 43.46
C ILE A 6 -9.47 -10.91 42.80
N ALA A 7 -8.62 -11.79 43.33
CA ALA A 7 -7.32 -12.10 42.73
C ALA A 7 -7.46 -12.73 41.32
N LEU A 8 -8.44 -13.62 41.14
CA LEU A 8 -8.71 -14.25 39.84
C LEU A 8 -9.22 -13.22 38.83
N ALA A 9 -10.12 -12.31 39.24
CA ALA A 9 -10.61 -11.23 38.36
C ALA A 9 -9.48 -10.29 37.94
N ALA A 10 -8.59 -9.91 38.87
CA ALA A 10 -7.44 -9.06 38.55
C ALA A 10 -6.46 -9.73 37.57
N ALA A 11 -6.21 -11.05 37.73
CA ALA A 11 -5.36 -11.82 36.83
C ALA A 11 -5.94 -11.91 35.40
N VAL A 12 -7.26 -12.09 35.28
CA VAL A 12 -7.97 -12.14 33.98
C VAL A 12 -7.92 -10.77 33.29
N VAL A 13 -8.14 -9.68 34.01
CA VAL A 13 -8.05 -8.33 33.45
C VAL A 13 -6.61 -8.01 33.00
N ALA A 14 -5.61 -8.39 33.77
CA ALA A 14 -4.20 -8.22 33.39
C ALA A 14 -3.85 -9.04 32.15
N ALA A 15 -4.33 -10.27 32.04
CA ALA A 15 -4.10 -11.12 30.86
C ALA A 15 -4.76 -10.54 29.60
N ILE A 16 -5.99 -10.00 29.72
CA ILE A 16 -6.68 -9.35 28.60
C ILE A 16 -5.95 -8.07 28.18
N ALA A 17 -5.44 -7.28 29.12
CA ALA A 17 -4.67 -6.06 28.81
C ALA A 17 -3.35 -6.38 28.09
N VAL A 18 -2.66 -7.45 28.48
CA VAL A 18 -1.41 -7.90 27.83
C VAL A 18 -1.70 -8.41 26.41
N THR A 19 -2.75 -9.22 26.21
CA THR A 19 -3.10 -9.71 24.87
C THR A 19 -3.58 -8.59 23.95
N ALA A 20 -4.29 -7.60 24.45
CA ALA A 20 -4.69 -6.41 23.68
C ALA A 20 -3.48 -5.56 23.26
N SER A 21 -2.45 -5.48 24.09
CA SER A 21 -1.21 -4.75 23.75
C SER A 21 -0.39 -5.43 22.65
N PHE A 22 -0.43 -6.76 22.55
CA PHE A 22 0.20 -7.50 21.46
C PHE A 22 -0.59 -7.45 20.14
N ALA A 23 -1.90 -7.21 20.19
CA ALA A 23 -2.76 -7.10 19.01
C ALA A 23 -2.63 -5.74 18.29
N VAL A 24 -2.12 -4.71 18.96
CA VAL A 24 -1.76 -3.42 18.34
C VAL A 24 -0.30 -3.53 17.88
N GLY A 25 -0.04 -4.30 16.82
CA GLY A 25 1.26 -4.31 16.17
C GLY A 25 1.73 -2.88 15.90
N SER A 26 3.00 -2.60 16.16
CA SER A 26 3.61 -1.31 15.88
C SER A 26 3.29 -0.91 14.44
N LYS A 27 2.52 0.15 14.26
CA LYS A 27 2.23 0.70 12.93
C LYS A 27 3.54 1.26 12.40
N GLU A 28 4.20 0.47 11.56
CA GLU A 28 5.37 0.93 10.83
C GLU A 28 4.94 2.07 9.89
N LYS A 29 5.67 3.17 9.93
CA LYS A 29 5.41 4.28 9.02
C LYS A 29 5.85 3.89 7.62
N ALA A 30 4.96 4.06 6.64
CA ALA A 30 5.34 3.97 5.25
C ALA A 30 6.46 4.97 4.93
N PRO A 31 7.46 4.58 4.13
CA PRO A 31 8.55 5.46 3.76
C PRO A 31 8.04 6.68 2.98
N ALA A 32 8.70 7.83 3.16
CA ALA A 32 8.48 8.98 2.31
C ALA A 32 9.22 8.76 0.98
N ILE A 33 8.48 8.64 -0.11
CA ILE A 33 9.03 8.37 -1.45
C ILE A 33 8.81 9.55 -2.39
N SER A 34 9.74 9.72 -3.33
CA SER A 34 9.58 10.54 -4.52
C SER A 34 9.43 9.63 -5.73
N TYR A 35 8.49 9.92 -6.61
CA TYR A 35 8.22 9.11 -7.77
C TYR A 35 7.87 9.96 -8.99
N THR A 36 8.07 9.40 -10.18
CA THR A 36 7.72 10.03 -11.44
C THR A 36 6.60 9.23 -12.10
N LEU A 37 5.52 9.93 -12.45
CA LEU A 37 4.39 9.36 -13.18
C LEU A 37 4.73 9.16 -14.67
N LEU A 38 3.89 8.43 -15.39
CA LEU A 38 4.08 8.14 -16.83
C LEU A 38 4.10 9.41 -17.70
N ASP A 39 3.44 10.47 -17.29
CA ASP A 39 3.45 11.78 -17.98
C ASP A 39 4.68 12.63 -17.65
N GLY A 40 5.62 12.11 -16.87
CA GLY A 40 6.82 12.80 -16.42
C GLY A 40 6.64 13.68 -15.19
N THR A 41 5.44 13.77 -14.64
CA THR A 41 5.17 14.55 -13.42
C THR A 41 5.87 13.92 -12.21
N LYS A 42 6.69 14.72 -11.53
CA LYS A 42 7.35 14.31 -10.27
C LYS A 42 6.46 14.65 -9.08
N GLN A 43 6.29 13.70 -8.19
CA GLN A 43 5.49 13.84 -6.97
C GLN A 43 6.22 13.25 -5.77
N THR A 44 5.83 13.71 -4.57
CA THR A 44 6.23 13.10 -3.30
C THR A 44 5.01 12.49 -2.61
N SER A 45 5.21 11.38 -1.89
CA SER A 45 4.12 10.75 -1.14
C SER A 45 3.57 11.68 -0.05
N ALA A 46 4.43 12.50 0.56
CA ALA A 46 4.06 13.44 1.61
C ALA A 46 3.05 14.51 1.14
N GLU A 47 3.11 14.91 -0.12
CA GLU A 47 2.22 15.93 -0.69
C GLU A 47 1.04 15.30 -1.44
N ALA A 48 1.32 14.39 -2.37
CA ALA A 48 0.33 13.86 -3.29
C ALA A 48 -0.63 12.83 -2.67
N LEU A 49 -0.22 12.18 -1.57
CA LEU A 49 -0.95 11.10 -0.91
C LEU A 49 -1.41 11.45 0.50
N LYS A 50 -1.16 12.68 0.94
CA LYS A 50 -1.50 13.15 2.29
C LYS A 50 -3.01 13.02 2.57
N GLY A 51 -3.35 12.46 3.72
CA GLY A 51 -4.74 12.33 4.17
C GLY A 51 -5.54 11.24 3.47
N LYS A 52 -4.90 10.41 2.63
CA LYS A 52 -5.53 9.29 1.92
C LYS A 52 -5.11 7.94 2.49
N VAL A 53 -5.98 6.95 2.33
CA VAL A 53 -5.60 5.55 2.42
C VAL A 53 -5.00 5.15 1.08
N VAL A 54 -3.76 4.70 1.06
CA VAL A 54 -3.02 4.44 -0.18
C VAL A 54 -2.68 2.96 -0.30
N LEU A 55 -3.06 2.37 -1.43
CA LEU A 55 -2.58 1.07 -1.86
C LEU A 55 -1.35 1.29 -2.76
N VAL A 56 -0.16 0.92 -2.29
CA VAL A 56 1.06 0.89 -3.10
C VAL A 56 1.22 -0.52 -3.63
N ASN A 57 1.19 -0.68 -4.95
CA ASN A 57 1.30 -1.98 -5.63
C ASN A 57 2.55 -2.00 -6.51
N PHE A 58 3.47 -2.93 -6.23
CA PHE A 58 4.64 -3.17 -7.07
C PHE A 58 4.31 -4.22 -8.13
N TRP A 59 4.57 -3.93 -9.39
CA TRP A 59 4.19 -4.77 -10.51
C TRP A 59 5.15 -4.67 -11.70
N ALA A 60 4.99 -5.56 -12.67
CA ALA A 60 5.66 -5.49 -13.95
C ALA A 60 4.76 -6.08 -15.06
N THR A 61 4.94 -5.63 -16.29
CA THR A 61 4.21 -6.16 -17.46
C THR A 61 4.52 -7.63 -17.72
N SER A 62 5.70 -8.10 -17.32
CA SER A 62 6.13 -9.50 -17.40
C SER A 62 5.65 -10.38 -16.23
N CYS A 63 5.08 -9.78 -15.18
CA CYS A 63 4.56 -10.49 -14.01
C CYS A 63 3.14 -10.98 -14.27
N THR A 64 2.98 -12.25 -14.64
CA THR A 64 1.67 -12.84 -15.02
C THR A 64 0.61 -12.71 -13.92
N THR A 65 0.97 -12.93 -12.65
CA THR A 65 0.04 -12.78 -11.52
C THR A 65 -0.34 -11.33 -11.30
N CYS A 66 0.61 -10.40 -11.37
CA CYS A 66 0.35 -8.96 -11.26
C CYS A 66 -0.67 -8.50 -12.33
N VAL A 67 -0.48 -8.94 -13.57
CA VAL A 67 -1.38 -8.61 -14.69
C VAL A 67 -2.77 -9.19 -14.49
N LYS A 68 -2.88 -10.40 -13.93
CA LYS A 68 -4.17 -11.03 -13.61
C LYS A 68 -4.93 -10.33 -12.48
N GLU A 69 -4.21 -9.73 -11.52
CA GLU A 69 -4.79 -8.99 -10.40
C GLU A 69 -5.19 -7.56 -10.76
N MET A 70 -4.71 -7.03 -11.88
CA MET A 70 -4.95 -5.64 -12.28
C MET A 70 -6.44 -5.27 -12.35
N PRO A 71 -7.37 -6.11 -12.85
CA PRO A 71 -8.80 -5.82 -12.83
C PRO A 71 -9.37 -5.60 -11.41
N GLU A 72 -8.90 -6.36 -10.42
CA GLU A 72 -9.31 -6.22 -9.02
C GLU A 72 -8.79 -4.90 -8.41
N LEU A 73 -7.57 -4.49 -8.77
CA LEU A 73 -7.03 -3.18 -8.37
C LEU A 73 -7.87 -2.05 -8.97
N VAL A 74 -8.25 -2.16 -10.23
CA VAL A 74 -9.13 -1.19 -10.91
C VAL A 74 -10.49 -1.11 -10.21
N ALA A 75 -11.12 -2.25 -9.94
CA ALA A 75 -12.41 -2.32 -9.26
C ALA A 75 -12.35 -1.71 -7.85
N THR A 76 -11.31 -2.02 -7.09
CA THR A 76 -11.07 -1.48 -5.76
C THR A 76 -10.87 0.04 -5.80
N HIS A 77 -10.03 0.53 -6.71
CA HIS A 77 -9.81 1.96 -6.89
C HIS A 77 -11.11 2.69 -7.24
N GLN A 78 -11.87 2.20 -8.21
CA GLN A 78 -13.14 2.80 -8.63
C GLN A 78 -14.15 2.86 -7.48
N LYS A 79 -14.22 1.83 -6.65
CA LYS A 79 -15.13 1.74 -5.52
C LYS A 79 -14.82 2.74 -4.40
N TYR A 80 -13.54 3.07 -4.18
CA TYR A 80 -13.11 3.81 -3.00
C TYR A 80 -12.45 5.17 -3.29
N LYS A 81 -12.14 5.52 -4.54
CA LYS A 81 -11.45 6.77 -4.91
C LYS A 81 -12.12 8.03 -4.34
N ASP A 82 -13.46 8.06 -4.31
CA ASP A 82 -14.23 9.20 -3.79
C ASP A 82 -14.38 9.20 -2.26
N LYS A 83 -13.80 8.19 -1.59
CA LYS A 83 -13.82 8.01 -0.14
C LYS A 83 -12.44 8.23 0.51
N GLY A 84 -11.55 8.98 -0.14
CA GLY A 84 -10.21 9.25 0.37
C GLY A 84 -9.22 8.10 0.15
N PHE A 85 -9.44 7.26 -0.86
CA PHE A 85 -8.56 6.17 -1.25
C PHE A 85 -7.79 6.52 -2.53
N GLU A 86 -6.51 6.10 -2.60
CA GLU A 86 -5.67 6.24 -3.79
C GLU A 86 -4.90 4.95 -4.06
N THR A 87 -4.64 4.67 -5.32
CA THR A 87 -3.77 3.58 -5.75
C THR A 87 -2.54 4.16 -6.45
N LEU A 88 -1.36 3.75 -6.01
CA LEU A 88 -0.09 4.03 -6.65
C LEU A 88 0.51 2.72 -7.14
N ALA A 89 0.41 2.45 -8.43
CA ALA A 89 1.01 1.29 -9.07
C ALA A 89 2.44 1.62 -9.49
N VAL A 90 3.43 0.99 -8.86
CA VAL A 90 4.86 1.23 -9.09
C VAL A 90 5.41 0.10 -9.96
N ALA A 91 5.75 0.43 -11.20
CA ALA A 91 6.41 -0.52 -12.10
C ALA A 91 7.86 -0.72 -11.68
N MET A 92 8.28 -1.99 -11.63
CA MET A 92 9.62 -2.39 -11.19
C MET A 92 10.70 -1.89 -12.14
N SER A 93 11.91 -1.69 -11.63
CA SER A 93 13.05 -1.12 -12.36
C SER A 93 13.50 -1.90 -13.61
N TYR A 94 13.19 -3.17 -13.67
CA TYR A 94 13.51 -4.04 -14.80
C TYR A 94 12.45 -4.01 -15.92
N ASP A 95 11.31 -3.35 -15.71
CA ASP A 95 10.24 -3.28 -16.70
C ASP A 95 10.45 -2.08 -17.64
N PRO A 96 10.55 -2.29 -18.96
CA PRO A 96 10.78 -1.19 -19.89
C PRO A 96 9.68 -0.14 -19.82
N PRO A 97 10.01 1.16 -19.68
CA PRO A 97 9.01 2.22 -19.56
C PRO A 97 7.96 2.26 -20.67
N ALA A 98 8.38 1.94 -21.91
CA ALA A 98 7.48 1.88 -23.06
C ALA A 98 6.40 0.78 -22.90
N TYR A 99 6.75 -0.36 -22.30
CA TYR A 99 5.80 -1.45 -22.05
C TYR A 99 4.81 -1.08 -20.96
N VAL A 100 5.29 -0.44 -19.89
CA VAL A 100 4.46 0.07 -18.80
C VAL A 100 3.45 1.10 -19.33
N ALA A 101 3.90 2.05 -20.13
CA ALA A 101 3.05 3.08 -20.72
C ALA A 101 1.99 2.45 -21.64
N SER A 102 2.39 1.58 -22.56
CA SER A 102 1.48 0.87 -23.46
C SER A 102 0.45 0.02 -22.73
N PHE A 103 0.86 -0.66 -21.65
CA PHE A 103 -0.07 -1.44 -20.82
C PHE A 103 -1.08 -0.54 -20.12
N ALA A 104 -0.61 0.53 -19.47
CA ALA A 104 -1.48 1.47 -18.74
C ALA A 104 -2.52 2.12 -19.66
N GLU A 105 -2.12 2.51 -20.87
CA GLU A 105 -3.00 3.08 -21.89
C GLU A 105 -4.00 2.06 -22.41
N SER A 106 -3.54 0.89 -22.86
CA SER A 106 -4.39 -0.16 -23.45
C SER A 106 -5.42 -0.70 -22.46
N ARG A 107 -5.10 -0.72 -21.16
CA ARG A 107 -5.99 -1.15 -20.08
C ARG A 107 -6.75 0.00 -19.43
N GLN A 108 -6.49 1.24 -19.84
CA GLN A 108 -7.13 2.45 -19.30
C GLN A 108 -7.08 2.48 -17.76
N LEU A 109 -5.88 2.27 -17.19
CA LEU A 109 -5.70 2.23 -15.75
C LEU A 109 -6.14 3.58 -15.12
N PRO A 110 -7.09 3.58 -14.16
CA PRO A 110 -7.70 4.80 -13.65
C PRO A 110 -6.93 5.46 -12.50
N PHE A 111 -5.80 4.90 -12.13
CA PHE A 111 -4.99 5.32 -10.99
C PHE A 111 -3.58 5.73 -11.40
N LYS A 112 -2.81 6.23 -10.44
CA LYS A 112 -1.43 6.67 -10.65
C LYS A 112 -0.53 5.49 -10.96
N VAL A 113 0.22 5.60 -12.05
CA VAL A 113 1.27 4.64 -12.42
C VAL A 113 2.59 5.38 -12.41
N ALA A 114 3.52 4.89 -11.60
CA ALA A 114 4.89 5.38 -11.50
C ALA A 114 5.88 4.32 -11.97
N ILE A 115 7.08 4.75 -12.34
CA ILE A 115 8.18 3.86 -12.71
C ILE A 115 9.32 4.02 -11.71
N ASP A 116 9.76 2.92 -11.12
CA ASP A 116 10.91 2.87 -10.21
C ASP A 116 12.20 2.57 -10.99
N ASN A 117 12.65 3.51 -11.82
CA ASN A 117 13.80 3.30 -12.71
C ASN A 117 15.08 2.83 -11.98
N THR A 118 15.25 3.17 -10.72
CA THR A 118 16.46 2.86 -9.94
C THR A 118 16.27 1.72 -8.95
N GLY A 119 15.03 1.23 -8.76
CA GLY A 119 14.68 0.28 -7.72
C GLY A 119 14.72 0.89 -6.30
N GLU A 120 14.83 2.20 -6.19
CA GLU A 120 14.93 2.88 -4.90
C GLU A 120 13.62 2.80 -4.11
N ILE A 121 12.49 2.97 -4.78
CA ILE A 121 11.18 2.91 -4.13
C ILE A 121 10.95 1.51 -3.56
N ALA A 122 11.21 0.47 -4.35
CA ALA A 122 11.08 -0.91 -3.88
C ALA A 122 11.98 -1.19 -2.68
N ARG A 123 13.26 -0.72 -2.70
CA ARG A 123 14.18 -0.90 -1.57
C ARG A 123 13.71 -0.22 -0.28
N GLN A 124 13.05 0.93 -0.39
CA GLN A 124 12.54 1.65 0.79
C GLN A 124 11.33 0.94 1.43
N TYR A 125 10.61 0.16 0.67
CA TYR A 125 9.49 -0.63 1.18
C TYR A 125 9.92 -2.02 1.71
N GLY A 126 11.11 -2.52 1.39
CA GLY A 126 11.67 -3.81 1.84
C GLY A 126 11.53 -4.90 0.81
#